data_cd5bc59f1c3443e30ca059a8c370de23
#
_entry.id   cd5bc59f1c3443e30ca059a8c370de23
#
_cell.length_a   1.000
_cell.length_b   1.000
_cell.length_c   1.000
_cell.angle_alpha   90.00
_cell.angle_beta   90.00
_cell.angle_gamma   90.00
#
_symmetry.space_group_name_H-M   'P 1'
#
loop_
_entity.id
_entity.type
_entity.pdbx_description
1 polymer ?
#
loop_
_entity_poly.entity_id
_entity_poly.type
_entity_poly.pdbx_seq_one_letter_code
_entity_poly.pdbx_strand_id
1 'polypeptide(L)'
;MYQKLILIGNLGRDPEMRFTGDGKPITSFSMATSRKFKEKDETAWFRVTVFGPQAESCNQYLKKGSKVLVEGRLNPDTNGSPKVFQKKDGTWGASYEVTAQSVRFLSSSRGEEGGFEEDVPGDDDVPF
;
A
#
# COMPACT_ATOMS: atom_id res chain seq x y z
N MET A 1 3.40 -22.96 -9.17
CA MET A 1 2.34 -21.98 -8.96
C MET A 1 2.93 -20.64 -8.66
N TYR A 2 2.30 -19.57 -9.12
CA TYR A 2 2.90 -18.26 -9.02
C TYR A 2 1.86 -17.16 -8.89
N GLN A 3 2.17 -16.17 -8.09
CA GLN A 3 1.28 -15.04 -7.91
C GLN A 3 2.10 -13.81 -7.62
N LYS A 4 1.83 -12.74 -8.31
CA LYS A 4 2.52 -11.48 -8.06
C LYS A 4 1.56 -10.33 -8.26
N LEU A 5 1.53 -9.43 -7.30
CA LEU A 5 0.70 -8.26 -7.36
C LEU A 5 1.62 -7.06 -7.35
N ILE A 6 1.39 -6.13 -8.26
CA ILE A 6 2.19 -4.92 -8.35
C ILE A 6 1.25 -3.75 -8.19
N LEU A 7 1.55 -2.90 -7.22
CA LEU A 7 0.69 -1.77 -6.91
C LEU A 7 1.50 -0.48 -6.90
N ILE A 8 0.93 0.57 -7.44
CA ILE A 8 1.52 1.89 -7.32
C ILE A 8 0.41 2.78 -6.78
N GLY A 9 0.66 3.43 -5.69
CA GLY A 9 -0.36 4.27 -5.08
C GLY A 9 0.20 5.08 -3.95
N ASN A 10 -0.69 5.69 -3.20
CA ASN A 10 -0.29 6.59 -2.13
C ASN A 10 -0.80 6.09 -0.79
N LEU A 11 -0.02 6.34 0.25
CA LEU A 11 -0.42 5.95 1.59
C LEU A 11 -1.57 6.85 2.06
N GLY A 12 -2.53 6.24 2.72
CA GLY A 12 -3.66 6.98 3.26
C GLY A 12 -3.44 7.50 4.65
N ARG A 13 -2.43 6.99 5.33
CA ARG A 13 -2.07 7.45 6.66
C ARG A 13 -0.65 7.01 6.92
N ASP A 14 -0.07 7.50 8.01
CA ASP A 14 1.30 7.14 8.34
C ASP A 14 1.41 5.65 8.60
N PRO A 15 2.53 5.03 8.27
CA PRO A 15 2.70 3.62 8.53
C PRO A 15 2.86 3.34 10.03
N GLU A 16 2.57 2.11 10.42
CA GLU A 16 2.72 1.70 11.80
C GLU A 16 3.70 0.55 11.85
N MET A 17 4.67 0.64 12.75
CA MET A 17 5.66 -0.41 12.89
C MET A 17 5.52 -1.09 14.23
N ARG A 18 5.63 -2.39 14.25
CA ARG A 18 5.59 -3.18 15.45
C ARG A 18 6.71 -4.19 15.38
N PHE A 19 6.96 -4.86 16.48
CA PHE A 19 7.96 -5.91 16.51
C PHE A 19 7.29 -7.23 16.87
N THR A 20 7.77 -8.31 16.25
CA THR A 20 7.26 -9.63 16.58
C THR A 20 7.84 -10.04 17.93
N GLY A 21 7.37 -11.16 18.43
CA GLY A 21 7.85 -11.65 19.72
C GLY A 21 9.33 -11.92 19.71
N ASP A 22 9.91 -12.21 18.54
CA ASP A 22 11.35 -12.47 18.46
C ASP A 22 12.10 -11.21 18.00
N GLY A 23 11.46 -10.05 18.06
CA GLY A 23 12.18 -8.80 17.83
C GLY A 23 12.31 -8.32 16.41
N LYS A 24 11.61 -8.94 15.48
CA LYS A 24 11.73 -8.52 14.10
C LYS A 24 10.71 -7.44 13.76
N PRO A 25 11.10 -6.44 12.98
CA PRO A 25 10.18 -5.35 12.67
C PRO A 25 9.15 -5.74 11.62
N ILE A 26 7.95 -5.23 11.78
CA ILE A 26 6.88 -5.39 10.82
C ILE A 26 6.23 -4.03 10.67
N THR A 27 6.11 -3.55 9.44
CA THR A 27 5.45 -2.28 9.20
C THR A 27 4.22 -2.54 8.35
N SER A 28 3.11 -1.92 8.69
CA SER A 28 1.91 -2.03 7.89
C SER A 28 1.43 -0.65 7.53
N PHE A 29 0.82 -0.53 6.36
CA PHE A 29 0.25 0.72 5.94
C PHE A 29 -0.88 0.44 4.97
N SER A 30 -1.76 1.41 4.80
CA SER A 30 -2.85 1.34 3.85
C SER A 30 -2.47 2.20 2.66
N MET A 31 -2.68 1.69 1.47
CA MET A 31 -2.40 2.48 0.28
C MET A 31 -3.58 2.42 -0.65
N ALA A 32 -3.78 3.48 -1.39
CA ALA A 32 -4.86 3.58 -2.33
C ALA A 32 -4.30 3.59 -3.73
N THR A 33 -4.91 2.78 -4.59
CA THR A 33 -4.60 2.85 -6.02
C THR A 33 -5.87 3.36 -6.67
N SER A 34 -5.74 4.35 -7.53
CA SER A 34 -6.89 4.96 -8.15
C SER A 34 -6.75 4.95 -9.65
N ARG A 35 -7.87 4.86 -10.31
CA ARG A 35 -7.86 5.01 -11.75
C ARG A 35 -9.15 5.70 -12.15
N LYS A 36 -9.12 6.34 -13.29
CA LYS A 36 -10.29 7.00 -13.79
C LYS A 36 -10.88 6.15 -14.90
N PHE A 37 -12.13 5.79 -14.76
CA PHE A 37 -12.77 5.01 -15.77
C PHE A 37 -14.01 5.77 -16.21
N LYS A 38 -14.00 6.23 -17.43
CA LYS A 38 -15.05 7.09 -17.97
C LYS A 38 -15.04 8.35 -17.11
N GLU A 39 -16.06 8.69 -16.47
CA GLU A 39 -16.05 9.88 -15.66
C GLU A 39 -16.08 9.57 -14.19
N LYS A 40 -15.71 8.35 -13.83
CA LYS A 40 -15.72 7.97 -12.45
C LYS A 40 -14.34 7.62 -11.97
N ASP A 41 -14.05 7.98 -10.74
CA ASP A 41 -12.79 7.59 -10.14
C ASP A 41 -13.02 6.33 -9.34
N GLU A 42 -12.21 5.33 -9.56
CA GLU A 42 -12.27 4.12 -8.78
C GLU A 42 -11.04 4.05 -7.92
N THR A 43 -11.23 3.80 -6.65
CA THR A 43 -10.11 3.69 -5.72
C THR A 43 -10.20 2.36 -5.01
N ALA A 44 -9.11 1.64 -5.02
CA ALA A 44 -9.01 0.39 -4.26
C ALA A 44 -8.03 0.60 -3.14
N TRP A 45 -8.36 0.11 -1.95
CA TRP A 45 -7.50 0.22 -0.79
C TRP A 45 -6.88 -1.11 -0.47
N PHE A 46 -5.58 -1.10 -0.21
CA PHE A 46 -4.85 -2.31 0.12
C PHE A 46 -4.15 -2.11 1.45
N ARG A 47 -4.16 -3.15 2.28
CA ARG A 47 -3.42 -3.12 3.52
C ARG A 47 -2.16 -3.91 3.26
N VAL A 48 -1.02 -3.25 3.35
CA VAL A 48 0.26 -3.84 3.00
C VAL A 48 1.07 -4.09 4.25
N THR A 49 1.65 -5.27 4.34
CA THR A 49 2.51 -5.64 5.47
C THR A 49 3.90 -5.91 4.93
N VAL A 50 4.89 -5.29 5.56
CA VAL A 50 6.29 -5.40 5.16
C VAL A 50 7.07 -5.96 6.32
N PHE A 51 7.89 -6.97 6.05
CA PHE A 51 8.70 -7.59 7.09
C PHE A 51 10.17 -7.31 6.88
N GLY A 52 10.93 -7.34 7.97
CA GLY A 52 12.39 -7.28 7.89
C GLY A 52 12.96 -5.90 7.69
N PRO A 53 14.13 -5.81 7.08
CA PRO A 53 14.81 -4.53 6.94
C PRO A 53 13.99 -3.47 6.22
N GLN A 54 13.20 -3.88 5.24
CA GLN A 54 12.40 -2.90 4.54
C GLN A 54 11.30 -2.36 5.42
N ALA A 55 10.91 -3.09 6.46
CA ALA A 55 9.90 -2.59 7.38
C ALA A 55 10.42 -1.34 8.07
N GLU A 56 11.67 -1.33 8.47
CA GLU A 56 12.23 -0.18 9.13
C GLU A 56 12.32 1.00 8.16
N SER A 57 12.75 0.75 6.94
CA SER A 57 12.85 1.84 5.96
C SER A 57 11.48 2.42 5.68
N CYS A 58 10.47 1.56 5.55
CA CYS A 58 9.14 2.05 5.29
C CYS A 58 8.63 2.92 6.44
N ASN A 59 8.88 2.49 7.67
CA ASN A 59 8.41 3.27 8.79
C ASN A 59 9.16 4.60 8.89
N GLN A 60 10.42 4.60 8.53
CA GLN A 60 11.23 5.79 8.65
C GLN A 60 10.95 6.83 7.57
N TYR A 61 10.76 6.38 6.36
CA TYR A 61 10.67 7.30 5.24
C TYR A 61 9.28 7.55 4.66
N LEU A 62 8.32 6.69 4.95
CA LEU A 62 6.98 6.88 4.41
C LEU A 62 6.09 7.63 5.37
N LYS A 63 5.13 8.34 4.82
CA LYS A 63 4.17 9.06 5.62
C LYS A 63 2.90 9.19 4.80
N LYS A 64 1.86 9.68 5.40
CA LYS A 64 0.60 9.89 4.71
C LYS A 64 0.88 10.66 3.42
N GLY A 65 0.37 10.19 2.32
CA GLY A 65 0.53 10.83 1.03
C GLY A 65 1.71 10.36 0.22
N SER A 66 2.64 9.62 0.83
CA SER A 66 3.81 9.14 0.09
C SER A 66 3.39 8.20 -1.03
N LYS A 67 4.09 8.24 -2.13
CA LYS A 67 3.80 7.38 -3.26
C LYS A 67 4.79 6.23 -3.27
N VAL A 68 4.28 5.02 -3.43
CA VAL A 68 5.13 3.84 -3.39
C VAL A 68 4.75 2.85 -4.46
N LEU A 69 5.70 2.00 -4.82
CA LEU A 69 5.47 0.86 -5.68
C LEU A 69 5.68 -0.36 -4.80
N VAL A 70 4.69 -1.22 -4.71
CA VAL A 70 4.75 -2.42 -3.90
C VAL A 70 4.64 -3.63 -4.80
N GLU A 71 5.53 -4.58 -4.63
CA GLU A 71 5.43 -5.86 -5.30
C GLU A 71 5.27 -6.90 -4.23
N GLY A 72 4.29 -7.75 -4.36
CA GLY A 72 4.05 -8.74 -3.35
C GLY A 72 2.99 -9.72 -3.80
N ARG A 73 2.30 -10.28 -2.84
CA ARG A 73 1.26 -11.23 -3.15
C ARG A 73 0.10 -11.05 -2.20
N LEU A 74 -1.05 -11.53 -2.59
CA LEU A 74 -2.21 -11.44 -1.74
C LEU A 74 -2.03 -12.31 -0.52
N ASN A 75 -2.56 -11.86 0.58
CA ASN A 75 -2.47 -12.57 1.84
C ASN A 75 -3.88 -12.99 2.21
N PRO A 76 -4.27 -14.23 1.91
CA PRO A 76 -5.64 -14.64 2.16
C PRO A 76 -5.89 -14.97 3.63
N ASP A 77 -7.15 -15.11 3.98
CA ASP A 77 -7.48 -15.56 5.31
C ASP A 77 -7.29 -17.08 5.37
N THR A 78 -7.69 -17.70 6.46
CA THR A 78 -7.43 -19.13 6.63
C THR A 78 -8.21 -19.98 5.64
N ASN A 79 -9.22 -19.43 5.01
CA ASN A 79 -10.00 -20.17 4.04
C ASN A 79 -9.58 -19.86 2.61
N GLY A 80 -8.55 -19.08 2.43
CA GLY A 80 -8.11 -18.73 1.10
C GLY A 80 -8.90 -17.59 0.46
N SER A 81 -9.64 -16.86 1.26
CA SER A 81 -10.51 -15.79 0.78
C SER A 81 -10.03 -14.44 1.27
N PRO A 82 -10.59 -13.36 0.78
CA PRO A 82 -10.23 -12.05 1.30
C PRO A 82 -10.58 -11.97 2.78
N LYS A 83 -9.83 -11.18 3.51
CA LYS A 83 -10.05 -11.07 4.93
C LYS A 83 -11.34 -10.31 5.21
N VAL A 84 -12.18 -10.88 6.06
CA VAL A 84 -13.45 -10.29 6.39
C VAL A 84 -13.44 -9.98 7.88
N PHE A 85 -13.97 -8.86 8.26
CA PHE A 85 -14.00 -8.48 9.66
C PHE A 85 -15.30 -7.74 9.97
N GLN A 86 -15.66 -7.71 11.24
CA GLN A 86 -16.87 -7.01 11.67
C GLN A 86 -16.47 -5.67 12.24
N LYS A 87 -17.13 -4.62 11.76
CA LYS A 87 -16.82 -3.29 12.24
C LYS A 87 -17.53 -3.04 13.55
N LYS A 88 -17.14 -1.94 14.21
CA LYS A 88 -17.71 -1.63 15.51
C LYS A 88 -19.20 -1.43 15.46
N ASP A 89 -19.72 -0.96 14.34
CA ASP A 89 -21.15 -0.73 14.23
C ASP A 89 -21.91 -1.99 13.84
N GLY A 90 -21.24 -3.13 13.81
CA GLY A 90 -21.91 -4.38 13.52
C GLY A 90 -21.92 -4.78 12.05
N THR A 91 -21.56 -3.89 11.17
CA THR A 91 -21.53 -4.24 9.76
C THR A 91 -20.23 -4.98 9.43
N TRP A 92 -20.23 -5.64 8.29
CA TRP A 92 -19.07 -6.43 7.89
C TRP A 92 -18.26 -5.70 6.83
N GLY A 93 -16.97 -5.88 6.87
CA GLY A 93 -16.08 -5.31 5.88
C GLY A 93 -15.11 -6.36 5.41
N ALA A 94 -14.43 -6.08 4.31
CA ALA A 94 -13.41 -6.96 3.78
C ALA A 94 -12.23 -6.11 3.37
N SER A 95 -11.03 -6.69 3.41
CA SER A 95 -9.86 -5.95 3.02
C SER A 95 -9.00 -6.78 2.11
N TYR A 96 -8.31 -6.09 1.21
CA TYR A 96 -7.31 -6.71 0.38
C TYR A 96 -6.01 -6.64 1.17
N GLU A 97 -5.52 -7.80 1.60
CA GLU A 97 -4.30 -7.87 2.38
C GLU A 97 -3.17 -8.29 1.48
N VAL A 98 -2.05 -7.62 1.57
CA VAL A 98 -0.91 -7.88 0.71
C VAL A 98 0.34 -8.01 1.56
N THR A 99 1.15 -9.02 1.29
CA THR A 99 2.46 -9.14 1.92
C THR A 99 3.46 -8.66 0.90
N ALA A 100 4.19 -7.61 1.23
CA ALA A 100 5.13 -7.03 0.31
C ALA A 100 6.42 -7.82 0.25
N GLN A 101 6.93 -8.03 -0.95
CA GLN A 101 8.23 -8.62 -1.14
C GLN A 101 9.22 -7.52 -1.44
N SER A 102 8.75 -6.41 -1.98
CA SER A 102 9.61 -5.30 -2.31
C SER A 102 8.79 -4.01 -2.28
N VAL A 103 9.35 -2.96 -1.72
CA VAL A 103 8.70 -1.66 -1.67
C VAL A 103 9.70 -0.65 -2.20
N ARG A 104 9.29 0.14 -3.18
CA ARG A 104 10.14 1.19 -3.71
C ARG A 104 9.47 2.51 -3.47
N PHE A 105 10.25 3.47 -3.01
CA PHE A 105 9.72 4.79 -2.67
C PHE A 105 9.76 5.64 -3.94
N LEU A 106 8.60 6.07 -4.39
CA LEU A 106 8.52 6.85 -5.61
C LEU A 106 8.45 8.35 -5.35
N SER A 107 8.10 8.76 -4.14
CA SER A 107 8.17 10.16 -3.81
C SER A 107 9.09 10.30 -2.63
N SER A 108 9.96 11.31 -2.64
CA SER A 108 10.87 11.50 -1.57
C SER A 108 10.43 12.75 -0.83
N SER A 109 11.05 12.98 0.30
CA SER A 109 10.67 14.15 1.04
C SER A 109 11.05 15.37 0.26
N ARG A 110 11.91 15.21 -0.73
CA ARG A 110 12.21 16.36 -1.50
C ARG A 110 11.40 16.30 -2.70
N GLY A 111 10.71 15.27 -2.87
CA GLY A 111 9.92 15.13 -4.04
C GLY A 111 8.98 16.27 -4.10
N GLU A 112 8.95 16.95 -3.04
CA GLU A 112 8.06 18.04 -3.09
C GLU A 112 8.56 19.02 -4.05
N GLU A 113 9.74 18.93 -4.45
CA GLU A 113 10.13 19.82 -5.48
C GLU A 113 9.24 19.34 -6.45
N GLY A 114 8.10 19.45 -6.14
CA GLY A 114 7.12 19.03 -6.92
C GLY A 114 7.26 19.30 -8.35
N GLY A 115 8.11 20.20 -8.65
CA GLY A 115 8.23 20.48 -10.03
C GLY A 115 8.31 19.22 -10.79
N PHE A 116 8.92 18.27 -10.19
CA PHE A 116 9.17 17.10 -10.84
C PHE A 116 7.93 16.31 -10.99
N GLU A 117 7.02 16.51 -10.15
CA GLU A 117 5.91 15.75 -10.19
C GLU A 117 4.97 16.05 -11.21
N GLU A 118 5.02 17.18 -11.70
CA GLU A 118 4.07 17.47 -12.70
C GLU A 118 4.21 16.60 -13.80
N ASP A 119 5.29 16.04 -13.90
CA ASP A 119 5.47 15.15 -14.98
C ASP A 119 4.47 14.08 -14.78
N VAL A 120 4.20 13.88 -13.58
CA VAL A 120 3.35 12.85 -13.25
C VAL A 120 1.99 13.03 -13.78
N PRO A 121 1.58 14.18 -14.09
CA PRO A 121 0.27 14.32 -14.64
C PRO A 121 0.10 13.34 -15.74
N GLY A 122 1.16 13.09 -16.38
CA GLY A 122 1.06 12.16 -17.43
C GLY A 122 0.69 10.84 -16.85
N ASP A 123 1.08 10.63 -15.65
CA ASP A 123 0.78 9.38 -15.04
C ASP A 123 -0.66 9.28 -14.81
N ASP A 124 -1.27 10.37 -14.49
CA ASP A 124 -2.65 10.31 -14.19
C ASP A 124 -3.39 9.84 -15.40
N ASP A 125 -2.83 10.09 -16.52
CA ASP A 125 -3.53 9.71 -17.71
C ASP A 125 -3.19 8.32 -18.09
N VAL A 126 -2.22 7.75 -17.46
CA VAL A 126 -1.83 6.44 -17.83
C VAL A 126 -2.94 5.54 -17.43
N PRO A 127 -3.48 4.84 -18.34
CA PRO A 127 -4.61 3.98 -18.07
C PRO A 127 -4.13 2.69 -17.54
N PHE A 128 -3.93 2.59 -16.38
CA PHE A 128 -3.57 1.30 -15.86
C PHE A 128 -4.76 0.58 -15.40
#